data_47d0fa93605a0cdf8b2fa7f74c00d5fa
#
_entry.id   47d0fa93605a0cdf8b2fa7f74c00d5fa
#
_cell.length_a   1.000
_cell.length_b   1.000
_cell.length_c   1.000
_cell.angle_alpha   90.00
_cell.angle_beta   90.00
_cell.angle_gamma   90.00
#
_symmetry.space_group_name_H-M   'P 1'
#
loop_
_entity.id
_entity.type
_entity.pdbx_description
1 polymer ?
#
loop_
_entity_poly.entity_id
_entity_poly.type
_entity_poly.pdbx_seq_one_letter_code
_entity_poly.pdbx_strand_id
1 'polypeptide(L)'
;MAEDNTRQELAIRVAWLYHDRGLTQQEVADRLGLSRSTISRILTDAERDGIIRVIITQPLPETARLAEALIERYGLSGAIVGPALDDEPPEVAAAAAMARRLEGIAASGAVTIAAGWGRTIALSARETRPLPTSQVTVVDAFGHTTTDDTTAAVEVTNTLARKFDAKVMHVPSPGFAPSEEIAGSFLSSPPVVRALKKAQAAD
;
A
#
# COMPACT_ATOMS: atom_id res chain seq x y z
N MET A 1 -34.22 -0.45 31.90
CA MET A 1 -35.28 -0.67 30.87
C MET A 1 -35.61 0.60 30.09
N ALA A 2 -36.01 1.75 30.71
CA ALA A 2 -36.32 2.98 29.93
C ALA A 2 -35.10 3.62 29.25
N GLU A 3 -33.95 3.67 29.90
CA GLU A 3 -32.68 4.20 29.33
C GLU A 3 -32.15 3.35 28.18
N ASP A 4 -32.31 2.03 28.27
CA ASP A 4 -31.88 1.08 27.25
C ASP A 4 -32.71 1.21 25.96
N ASN A 5 -34.03 1.43 26.11
CA ASN A 5 -34.95 1.69 25.01
C ASN A 5 -34.63 3.01 24.29
N THR A 6 -34.30 4.07 25.04
CA THR A 6 -33.91 5.38 24.49
C THR A 6 -32.59 5.32 23.71
N ARG A 7 -31.61 4.53 24.19
CA ARG A 7 -30.34 4.32 23.51
C ARG A 7 -30.51 3.53 22.20
N GLN A 8 -31.34 2.50 22.22
CA GLN A 8 -31.66 1.69 21.06
C GLN A 8 -32.41 2.49 20.00
N GLU A 9 -33.38 3.31 20.39
CA GLU A 9 -34.14 4.20 19.49
C GLU A 9 -33.19 5.22 18.81
N LEU A 10 -32.23 5.80 19.56
CA LEU A 10 -31.23 6.69 19.00
C LEU A 10 -30.34 5.96 17.98
N ALA A 11 -29.90 4.73 18.28
CA ALA A 11 -29.07 3.94 17.37
C ALA A 11 -29.82 3.62 16.07
N ILE A 12 -31.09 3.24 16.15
CA ILE A 12 -31.96 3.00 14.98
C ILE A 12 -32.10 4.28 14.15
N ARG A 13 -32.33 5.43 14.78
CA ARG A 13 -32.49 6.72 14.11
C ARG A 13 -31.21 7.16 13.41
N VAL A 14 -30.06 7.01 14.05
CA VAL A 14 -28.74 7.30 13.46
C VAL A 14 -28.49 6.40 12.25
N ALA A 15 -28.74 5.09 12.40
CA ALA A 15 -28.59 4.11 11.35
C ALA A 15 -29.46 4.43 10.12
N TRP A 16 -30.72 4.75 10.35
CA TRP A 16 -31.66 5.12 9.29
C TRP A 16 -31.22 6.40 8.53
N LEU A 17 -30.81 7.45 9.27
CA LEU A 17 -30.33 8.68 8.64
C LEU A 17 -29.09 8.46 7.79
N TYR A 18 -28.16 7.63 8.26
CA TYR A 18 -26.90 7.37 7.58
C TYR A 18 -27.06 6.41 6.38
N HIS A 19 -27.66 5.23 6.59
CA HIS A 19 -27.72 4.17 5.58
C HIS A 19 -28.89 4.31 4.60
N ASP A 20 -30.06 4.74 5.07
CA ASP A 20 -31.28 4.84 4.22
C ASP A 20 -31.40 6.22 3.57
N ARG A 21 -31.14 7.29 4.33
CA ARG A 21 -31.20 8.66 3.82
C ARG A 21 -29.90 9.14 3.18
N GLY A 22 -28.81 8.39 3.27
CA GLY A 22 -27.53 8.68 2.65
C GLY A 22 -26.83 9.92 3.21
N LEU A 23 -27.17 10.36 4.43
CA LEU A 23 -26.50 11.50 5.06
C LEU A 23 -25.11 11.10 5.51
N THR A 24 -24.16 12.03 5.44
CA THR A 24 -22.83 11.86 6.02
C THR A 24 -22.89 11.83 7.55
N GLN A 25 -21.90 11.25 8.20
CA GLN A 25 -21.81 11.27 9.68
C GLN A 25 -21.86 12.68 10.26
N GLN A 26 -21.32 13.69 9.55
CA GLN A 26 -21.36 15.08 9.99
C GLN A 26 -22.77 15.64 9.92
N GLU A 27 -23.49 15.44 8.82
CA GLU A 27 -24.88 15.90 8.67
C GLU A 27 -25.82 15.24 9.68
N VAL A 28 -25.60 13.94 9.99
CA VAL A 28 -26.34 13.25 11.06
C VAL A 28 -26.03 13.87 12.43
N ALA A 29 -24.75 14.18 12.70
CA ALA A 29 -24.32 14.82 13.94
C ALA A 29 -24.99 16.19 14.14
N ASP A 30 -24.93 17.02 13.11
CA ASP A 30 -25.51 18.39 13.11
C ASP A 30 -27.04 18.32 13.33
N ARG A 31 -27.71 17.36 12.66
CA ARG A 31 -29.17 17.18 12.76
C ARG A 31 -29.64 16.68 14.13
N LEU A 32 -28.82 15.90 14.82
CA LEU A 32 -29.15 15.32 16.12
C LEU A 32 -28.54 16.08 17.30
N GLY A 33 -27.75 17.13 17.05
CA GLY A 33 -27.05 17.90 18.09
C GLY A 33 -25.96 17.10 18.80
N LEU A 34 -25.32 16.15 18.09
CA LEU A 34 -24.28 15.26 18.61
C LEU A 34 -22.92 15.55 17.92
N SER A 35 -21.83 15.01 18.47
CA SER A 35 -20.53 15.07 17.78
C SER A 35 -20.42 13.98 16.71
N ARG A 36 -19.65 14.23 15.65
CA ARG A 36 -19.35 13.23 14.61
C ARG A 36 -18.76 11.94 15.20
N SER A 37 -17.88 12.06 16.21
CA SER A 37 -17.29 10.91 16.88
C SER A 37 -18.32 10.09 17.65
N THR A 38 -19.35 10.73 18.22
CA THR A 38 -20.48 10.05 18.84
C THR A 38 -21.29 9.28 17.81
N ILE A 39 -21.60 9.87 16.64
CA ILE A 39 -22.30 9.19 15.55
C ILE A 39 -21.52 7.96 15.06
N SER A 40 -20.20 8.12 14.82
CA SER A 40 -19.34 6.99 14.41
C SER A 40 -19.40 5.83 15.41
N ARG A 41 -19.32 6.12 16.71
CA ARG A 41 -19.40 5.10 17.77
C ARG A 41 -20.77 4.44 17.80
N ILE A 42 -21.85 5.20 17.67
CA ILE A 42 -23.23 4.65 17.65
C ILE A 42 -23.41 3.70 16.46
N LEU A 43 -22.90 4.04 15.27
CA LEU A 43 -22.97 3.16 14.09
C LEU A 43 -22.20 1.86 14.30
N THR A 44 -20.98 1.95 14.85
CA THR A 44 -20.15 0.75 15.16
C THR A 44 -20.84 -0.13 16.21
N ASP A 45 -21.41 0.46 17.27
CA ASP A 45 -22.16 -0.28 18.29
C ASP A 45 -23.42 -0.91 17.67
N ALA A 46 -24.14 -0.20 16.78
CA ALA A 46 -25.35 -0.70 16.12
C ALA A 46 -25.07 -1.90 15.19
N GLU A 47 -23.93 -1.93 14.51
CA GLU A 47 -23.46 -3.09 13.73
C GLU A 47 -23.13 -4.28 14.65
N ARG A 48 -22.36 -4.05 15.70
CA ARG A 48 -22.00 -5.07 16.69
C ARG A 48 -23.23 -5.67 17.38
N ASP A 49 -24.20 -4.84 17.75
CA ASP A 49 -25.40 -5.23 18.47
C ASP A 49 -26.51 -5.77 17.53
N GLY A 50 -26.23 -5.85 16.21
CA GLY A 50 -27.11 -6.43 15.19
C GLY A 50 -28.32 -5.57 14.81
N ILE A 51 -28.33 -4.28 15.20
CA ILE A 51 -29.35 -3.29 14.79
C ILE A 51 -29.20 -2.99 13.29
N ILE A 52 -27.96 -3.00 12.78
CA ILE A 52 -27.63 -2.84 11.36
C ILE A 52 -27.00 -4.13 10.86
N ARG A 53 -27.39 -4.52 9.64
CA ARG A 53 -26.72 -5.57 8.89
C ARG A 53 -26.45 -5.09 7.48
N VAL A 54 -25.18 -4.98 7.12
CA VAL A 54 -24.74 -4.69 5.75
C VAL A 54 -24.68 -6.01 4.98
N ILE A 55 -25.34 -6.08 3.83
CA ILE A 55 -25.37 -7.24 2.95
C ILE A 55 -24.79 -6.85 1.60
N ILE A 56 -23.68 -7.50 1.22
CA ILE A 56 -23.14 -7.40 -0.13
C ILE A 56 -23.82 -8.46 -0.98
N THR A 57 -24.68 -8.03 -1.91
CA THR A 57 -25.53 -8.92 -2.72
C THR A 57 -24.82 -9.51 -3.94
N GLN A 58 -23.65 -8.97 -4.30
CA GLN A 58 -22.84 -9.48 -5.39
C GLN A 58 -21.64 -10.25 -4.85
N PRO A 59 -21.23 -11.34 -5.52
CA PRO A 59 -20.01 -12.04 -5.12
C PRO A 59 -18.78 -11.13 -5.26
N LEU A 60 -17.85 -11.24 -4.32
CA LEU A 60 -16.57 -10.55 -4.43
C LEU A 60 -15.86 -10.98 -5.73
N PRO A 61 -15.22 -10.07 -6.45
CA PRO A 61 -14.33 -10.43 -7.56
C PRO A 61 -13.31 -11.48 -7.10
N GLU A 62 -12.98 -12.43 -7.96
CA GLU A 62 -12.07 -13.51 -7.59
C GLU A 62 -10.72 -12.99 -7.10
N THR A 63 -10.19 -11.93 -7.72
CA THR A 63 -8.96 -11.27 -7.29
C THR A 63 -9.04 -10.75 -5.84
N ALA A 64 -10.18 -10.19 -5.43
CA ALA A 64 -10.39 -9.72 -4.06
C ALA A 64 -10.46 -10.91 -3.09
N ARG A 65 -11.19 -11.98 -3.45
CA ARG A 65 -11.26 -13.20 -2.64
C ARG A 65 -9.90 -13.87 -2.45
N LEU A 66 -9.08 -13.91 -3.51
CA LEU A 66 -7.72 -14.43 -3.44
C LEU A 66 -6.80 -13.54 -2.59
N ALA A 67 -6.96 -12.21 -2.64
CA ALA A 67 -6.22 -11.28 -1.80
C ALA A 67 -6.52 -11.54 -0.30
N GLU A 68 -7.79 -11.67 0.08
CA GLU A 68 -8.19 -12.00 1.46
C GLU A 68 -7.64 -13.36 1.91
N ALA A 69 -7.70 -14.39 1.05
CA ALA A 69 -7.14 -15.70 1.36
C ALA A 69 -5.62 -15.67 1.58
N LEU A 70 -4.88 -14.81 0.85
CA LEU A 70 -3.46 -14.59 1.08
C LEU A 70 -3.19 -13.88 2.42
N ILE A 71 -3.98 -12.86 2.74
CA ILE A 71 -3.89 -12.13 4.02
C ILE A 71 -4.09 -13.10 5.19
N GLU A 72 -5.15 -13.88 5.17
CA GLU A 72 -5.47 -14.86 6.22
C GLU A 72 -4.40 -15.95 6.36
N ARG A 73 -3.97 -16.52 5.22
CA ARG A 73 -3.03 -17.65 5.22
C ARG A 73 -1.64 -17.28 5.70
N TYR A 74 -1.16 -16.07 5.37
CA TYR A 74 0.22 -15.64 5.61
C TYR A 74 0.34 -14.54 6.66
N GLY A 75 -0.77 -14.10 7.27
CA GLY A 75 -0.78 -13.03 8.27
C GLY A 75 -0.30 -11.69 7.71
N LEU A 76 -0.63 -11.39 6.44
CA LEU A 76 -0.20 -10.17 5.78
C LEU A 76 -1.05 -8.98 6.24
N SER A 77 -0.47 -7.78 6.27
CA SER A 77 -1.20 -6.53 6.48
C SER A 77 -2.03 -6.10 5.26
N GLY A 78 -1.78 -6.69 4.10
CA GLY A 78 -2.52 -6.44 2.87
C GLY A 78 -1.97 -7.28 1.72
N ALA A 79 -2.81 -7.54 0.72
CA ALA A 79 -2.43 -8.23 -0.52
C ALA A 79 -3.18 -7.59 -1.70
N ILE A 80 -2.56 -7.60 -2.86
CA ILE A 80 -3.16 -7.15 -4.12
C ILE A 80 -2.99 -8.26 -5.14
N VAL A 81 -4.09 -8.73 -5.70
CA VAL A 81 -4.09 -9.74 -6.77
C VAL A 81 -4.51 -9.05 -8.08
N GLY A 82 -3.65 -9.06 -9.07
CA GLY A 82 -3.96 -8.57 -10.42
C GLY A 82 -4.76 -9.62 -11.20
N PRO A 83 -5.68 -9.21 -12.09
CA PRO A 83 -6.31 -10.14 -13.03
C PRO A 83 -5.25 -10.66 -13.99
N ALA A 84 -5.11 -11.96 -14.10
CA ALA A 84 -4.26 -12.62 -15.08
C ALA A 84 -5.10 -13.02 -16.29
N LEU A 85 -4.52 -12.95 -17.49
CA LEU A 85 -5.09 -13.51 -18.71
C LEU A 85 -4.48 -14.89 -18.95
N ASP A 86 -5.25 -15.80 -19.52
CA ASP A 86 -4.85 -17.20 -19.69
C ASP A 86 -3.54 -17.38 -20.49
N ASP A 87 -3.26 -16.48 -21.43
CA ASP A 87 -2.09 -16.52 -22.31
C ASP A 87 -0.92 -15.65 -21.83
N GLU A 88 -1.04 -14.97 -20.68
CA GLU A 88 0.00 -14.08 -20.15
C GLU A 88 0.76 -14.72 -18.97
N PRO A 89 2.09 -14.53 -18.89
CA PRO A 89 2.85 -14.94 -17.72
C PRO A 89 2.32 -14.26 -16.43
N PRO A 90 2.20 -15.00 -15.32
CA PRO A 90 1.64 -14.46 -14.07
C PRO A 90 2.34 -13.20 -13.55
N GLU A 91 3.63 -13.05 -13.84
CA GLU A 91 4.41 -11.87 -13.48
C GLU A 91 3.91 -10.57 -14.13
N VAL A 92 3.21 -10.63 -15.26
CA VAL A 92 2.63 -9.45 -15.92
C VAL A 92 1.49 -8.88 -15.06
N ALA A 93 0.57 -9.73 -14.63
CA ALA A 93 -0.52 -9.33 -13.72
C ALA A 93 0.01 -8.79 -12.39
N ALA A 94 1.02 -9.45 -11.82
CA ALA A 94 1.68 -9.00 -10.59
C ALA A 94 2.38 -7.65 -10.78
N ALA A 95 3.07 -7.46 -11.89
CA ALA A 95 3.76 -6.20 -12.21
C ALA A 95 2.77 -5.04 -12.41
N ALA A 96 1.67 -5.27 -13.11
CA ALA A 96 0.62 -4.27 -13.29
C ALA A 96 -0.08 -3.90 -11.98
N ALA A 97 -0.28 -4.86 -11.08
CA ALA A 97 -0.83 -4.62 -9.75
C ALA A 97 0.13 -3.79 -8.88
N MET A 98 1.43 -4.12 -8.90
CA MET A 98 2.48 -3.38 -8.21
C MET A 98 2.62 -1.96 -8.76
N ALA A 99 2.59 -1.78 -10.10
CA ALA A 99 2.67 -0.45 -10.72
C ALA A 99 1.57 0.48 -10.20
N ARG A 100 0.32 0.01 -10.17
CA ARG A 100 -0.80 0.78 -9.59
C ARG A 100 -0.60 1.10 -8.11
N ARG A 101 -0.03 0.18 -7.34
CA ARG A 101 0.29 0.43 -5.93
C ARG A 101 1.36 1.50 -5.78
N LEU A 102 2.42 1.46 -6.58
CA LEU A 102 3.48 2.46 -6.60
C LEU A 102 2.94 3.85 -6.98
N GLU A 103 2.07 3.93 -7.98
CA GLU A 103 1.38 5.18 -8.37
C GLU A 103 0.56 5.74 -7.20
N GLY A 104 -0.19 4.89 -6.48
CA GLY A 104 -0.97 5.30 -5.31
C GLY A 104 -0.10 5.80 -4.15
N ILE A 105 1.02 5.13 -3.88
CA ILE A 105 2.00 5.54 -2.87
C ILE A 105 2.61 6.89 -3.26
N ALA A 106 3.08 7.03 -4.50
CA ALA A 106 3.67 8.28 -4.99
C ALA A 106 2.69 9.46 -4.96
N ALA A 107 1.40 9.21 -5.19
CA ALA A 107 0.35 10.23 -5.12
C ALA A 107 0.00 10.66 -3.69
N SER A 108 0.34 9.88 -2.66
CA SER A 108 0.00 10.18 -1.26
C SER A 108 0.87 11.26 -0.61
N GLY A 109 1.97 11.67 -1.24
CA GLY A 109 2.84 12.74 -0.75
C GLY A 109 4.32 12.36 -0.68
N ALA A 110 5.02 12.89 0.33
CA ALA A 110 6.45 12.68 0.51
C ALA A 110 6.74 11.27 0.99
N VAL A 111 7.23 10.41 0.10
CA VAL A 111 7.50 8.99 0.38
C VAL A 111 8.90 8.57 -0.07
N THR A 112 9.41 7.53 0.55
CA THR A 112 10.65 6.84 0.14
C THR A 112 10.31 5.44 -0.35
N ILE A 113 10.70 5.11 -1.56
CA ILE A 113 10.53 3.79 -2.17
C ILE A 113 11.89 3.11 -2.23
N ALA A 114 12.06 1.99 -1.53
CA ALA A 114 13.24 1.15 -1.65
C ALA A 114 13.00 0.09 -2.72
N ALA A 115 13.82 0.09 -3.77
CA ALA A 115 13.69 -0.81 -4.90
C ALA A 115 14.82 -1.83 -4.95
N GLY A 116 14.48 -3.09 -5.12
CA GLY A 116 15.42 -4.17 -5.37
C GLY A 116 15.63 -4.43 -6.87
N TRP A 117 16.03 -5.64 -7.19
CA TRP A 117 16.28 -6.11 -8.55
C TRP A 117 15.44 -7.37 -8.84
N GLY A 118 15.25 -7.66 -10.13
CA GLY A 118 14.51 -8.83 -10.60
C GLY A 118 13.49 -8.50 -11.68
N ARG A 119 13.13 -9.51 -12.48
CA ARG A 119 12.26 -9.34 -13.66
C ARG A 119 10.92 -8.71 -13.34
N THR A 120 10.20 -9.22 -12.34
CA THR A 120 8.89 -8.70 -11.98
C THR A 120 8.97 -7.26 -11.48
N ILE A 121 10.00 -6.91 -10.71
CA ILE A 121 10.20 -5.55 -10.21
C ILE A 121 10.54 -4.59 -11.35
N ALA A 122 11.42 -5.01 -12.27
CA ALA A 122 11.75 -4.22 -13.46
C ALA A 122 10.53 -4.01 -14.36
N LEU A 123 9.70 -5.03 -14.54
CA LEU A 123 8.44 -4.93 -15.27
C LEU A 123 7.48 -3.97 -14.58
N SER A 124 7.33 -4.05 -13.26
CA SER A 124 6.51 -3.13 -12.47
C SER A 124 6.94 -1.67 -12.66
N ALA A 125 8.25 -1.41 -12.63
CA ALA A 125 8.79 -0.07 -12.85
C ALA A 125 8.48 0.46 -14.27
N ARG A 126 8.53 -0.41 -15.29
CA ARG A 126 8.18 -0.05 -16.67
C ARG A 126 6.70 0.24 -16.83
N GLU A 127 5.83 -0.60 -16.24
CA GLU A 127 4.37 -0.47 -16.26
C GLU A 127 3.86 0.76 -15.49
N THR A 128 4.62 1.25 -14.51
CA THR A 128 4.28 2.46 -13.74
C THR A 128 4.12 3.65 -14.68
N ARG A 129 3.00 4.36 -14.57
CA ARG A 129 2.72 5.56 -15.37
C ARG A 129 3.57 6.73 -14.89
N PRO A 130 3.94 7.67 -15.76
CA PRO A 130 4.54 8.92 -15.36
C PRO A 130 3.61 9.69 -14.40
N LEU A 131 4.11 9.99 -13.22
CA LEU A 131 3.42 10.80 -12.21
C LEU A 131 4.47 11.74 -11.57
N PRO A 132 4.88 12.82 -12.25
CA PRO A 132 5.92 13.70 -11.75
C PRO A 132 5.46 14.39 -10.46
N THR A 133 6.14 14.08 -9.36
CA THR A 133 5.83 14.61 -8.03
C THR A 133 7.07 14.94 -7.26
N SER A 134 8.00 15.56 -7.47
CA SER A 134 9.26 15.94 -6.75
C SER A 134 9.39 15.59 -5.24
N GLN A 135 8.38 14.94 -4.66
CA GLN A 135 8.33 14.56 -3.24
C GLN A 135 8.76 13.10 -2.99
N VAL A 136 8.91 12.31 -4.06
CA VAL A 136 9.35 10.92 -3.97
C VAL A 136 10.88 10.84 -3.91
N THR A 137 11.38 9.94 -3.09
CA THR A 137 12.78 9.50 -3.12
C THR A 137 12.80 8.01 -3.45
N VAL A 138 13.57 7.61 -4.46
CA VAL A 138 13.79 6.19 -4.77
C VAL A 138 15.21 5.82 -4.37
N VAL A 139 15.34 4.73 -3.61
CA VAL A 139 16.63 4.27 -3.09
C VAL A 139 16.85 2.82 -3.44
N ASP A 140 18.09 2.44 -3.77
CA ASP A 140 18.43 1.03 -3.94
C ASP A 140 18.31 0.28 -2.61
N ALA A 141 17.60 -0.86 -2.60
CA ALA A 141 17.53 -1.73 -1.43
C ALA A 141 18.82 -2.56 -1.22
N PHE A 142 19.64 -2.69 -2.25
CA PHE A 142 20.86 -3.50 -2.27
C PHE A 142 21.98 -2.78 -3.05
N GLY A 143 23.21 -3.27 -2.89
CA GLY A 143 24.33 -2.85 -3.72
C GLY A 143 24.22 -3.34 -5.18
N HIS A 144 25.15 -2.90 -6.02
CA HIS A 144 25.13 -3.19 -7.45
C HIS A 144 25.43 -4.67 -7.73
N THR A 145 24.71 -5.21 -8.69
CA THR A 145 25.07 -6.48 -9.33
C THR A 145 25.73 -6.19 -10.68
N THR A 146 26.81 -6.91 -10.99
CA THR A 146 27.62 -6.70 -12.21
C THR A 146 26.98 -7.33 -13.45
N THR A 147 25.67 -7.34 -13.60
CA THR A 147 25.00 -7.88 -14.78
C THR A 147 24.58 -6.74 -15.69
N ASP A 148 24.86 -6.87 -16.97
CA ASP A 148 24.38 -5.99 -18.05
C ASP A 148 22.86 -6.09 -18.24
N ASP A 149 22.15 -6.60 -17.24
CA ASP A 149 20.72 -6.90 -17.31
C ASP A 149 19.90 -5.67 -16.91
N THR A 150 18.92 -5.36 -17.73
CA THR A 150 17.89 -4.32 -17.49
C THR A 150 17.02 -4.58 -16.24
N THR A 151 17.27 -5.67 -15.54
CA THR A 151 16.65 -6.03 -14.25
C THR A 151 17.51 -5.61 -13.05
N ALA A 152 18.67 -5.02 -13.27
CA ALA A 152 19.55 -4.54 -12.21
C ALA A 152 18.88 -3.47 -11.34
N ALA A 153 19.22 -3.43 -10.04
CA ALA A 153 18.63 -2.50 -9.09
C ALA A 153 18.74 -1.03 -9.55
N VAL A 154 19.90 -0.64 -10.07
CA VAL A 154 20.15 0.72 -10.59
C VAL A 154 19.19 1.09 -11.72
N GLU A 155 18.93 0.16 -12.65
CA GLU A 155 18.01 0.42 -13.77
C GLU A 155 16.57 0.52 -13.30
N VAL A 156 16.16 -0.31 -12.35
CA VAL A 156 14.82 -0.23 -11.71
C VAL A 156 14.64 1.11 -11.00
N THR A 157 15.61 1.48 -10.15
CA THR A 157 15.61 2.73 -9.39
C THR A 157 15.56 3.94 -10.31
N ASN A 158 16.39 3.97 -11.35
CA ASN A 158 16.40 5.05 -12.34
C ASN A 158 15.10 5.13 -13.14
N THR A 159 14.50 3.97 -13.48
CA THR A 159 13.22 3.94 -14.20
C THR A 159 12.10 4.53 -13.35
N LEU A 160 11.98 4.14 -12.09
CA LEU A 160 11.00 4.71 -11.16
C LEU A 160 11.25 6.22 -10.93
N ALA A 161 12.51 6.60 -10.79
CA ALA A 161 12.87 8.00 -10.60
C ALA A 161 12.45 8.88 -11.78
N ARG A 162 12.67 8.42 -13.00
CA ARG A 162 12.17 9.12 -14.21
C ARG A 162 10.64 9.22 -14.25
N LYS A 163 9.93 8.18 -13.80
CA LYS A 163 8.46 8.17 -13.78
C LYS A 163 7.87 9.17 -12.78
N PHE A 164 8.54 9.34 -11.64
CA PHE A 164 8.04 10.18 -10.55
C PHE A 164 8.72 11.55 -10.44
N ASP A 165 9.69 11.86 -11.30
CA ASP A 165 10.60 13.02 -11.14
C ASP A 165 11.22 13.02 -9.73
N ALA A 166 11.67 11.84 -9.29
CA ALA A 166 12.07 11.57 -7.93
C ALA A 166 13.58 11.81 -7.70
N LYS A 167 13.93 12.07 -6.45
CA LYS A 167 15.34 12.00 -6.00
C LYS A 167 15.79 10.55 -5.98
N VAL A 168 17.05 10.32 -6.36
CA VAL A 168 17.66 8.98 -6.39
C VAL A 168 18.76 8.88 -5.34
N MET A 169 18.83 7.73 -4.67
CA MET A 169 19.95 7.37 -3.81
C MET A 169 20.39 5.95 -4.12
N HIS A 170 21.60 5.81 -4.68
CA HIS A 170 22.21 4.51 -4.93
C HIS A 170 23.02 4.04 -3.73
N VAL A 171 23.09 2.70 -3.53
CA VAL A 171 24.02 2.07 -2.60
C VAL A 171 25.36 1.90 -3.30
N PRO A 172 26.39 2.70 -2.95
CA PRO A 172 27.68 2.71 -3.66
C PRO A 172 28.57 1.55 -3.20
N SER A 173 28.10 0.32 -3.35
CA SER A 173 28.86 -0.88 -3.05
C SER A 173 28.41 -2.04 -3.94
N PRO A 174 29.25 -3.07 -4.15
CA PRO A 174 28.80 -4.33 -4.72
C PRO A 174 27.69 -4.94 -3.86
N GLY A 175 26.74 -5.66 -4.50
CA GLY A 175 25.67 -6.39 -3.83
C GLY A 175 26.13 -7.69 -3.17
N PHE A 176 27.28 -8.20 -3.58
CA PHE A 176 27.92 -9.39 -3.07
C PHE A 176 29.38 -9.12 -2.72
N ALA A 177 29.85 -9.74 -1.65
CA ALA A 177 31.24 -9.67 -1.22
C ALA A 177 31.83 -11.10 -1.19
N PRO A 178 33.13 -11.27 -1.54
CA PRO A 178 33.78 -12.56 -1.57
C PRO A 178 34.06 -13.13 -0.16
N SER A 179 34.03 -12.32 0.88
CA SER A 179 34.19 -12.75 2.28
C SER A 179 33.39 -11.82 3.23
N GLU A 180 33.17 -12.31 4.44
CA GLU A 180 32.52 -11.56 5.52
C GLU A 180 33.29 -10.30 5.91
N GLU A 181 34.62 -10.36 5.94
CA GLU A 181 35.48 -9.22 6.23
C GLU A 181 35.30 -8.09 5.21
N ILE A 182 35.28 -8.45 3.92
CA ILE A 182 35.05 -7.46 2.83
C ILE A 182 33.60 -6.93 2.91
N ALA A 183 32.63 -7.78 3.18
CA ALA A 183 31.24 -7.34 3.42
C ALA A 183 31.16 -6.32 4.57
N GLY A 184 31.83 -6.60 5.69
CA GLY A 184 31.92 -5.69 6.84
C GLY A 184 32.55 -4.34 6.48
N SER A 185 33.60 -4.35 5.64
CA SER A 185 34.23 -3.11 5.15
C SER A 185 33.25 -2.28 4.29
N PHE A 186 32.47 -2.90 3.40
CA PHE A 186 31.47 -2.20 2.61
C PHE A 186 30.36 -1.61 3.51
N LEU A 187 29.82 -2.44 4.41
CA LEU A 187 28.72 -2.06 5.30
C LEU A 187 29.10 -0.99 6.34
N SER A 188 30.40 -0.82 6.63
CA SER A 188 30.90 0.24 7.52
C SER A 188 31.16 1.57 6.80
N SER A 189 31.15 1.58 5.47
CA SER A 189 31.36 2.80 4.67
C SER A 189 30.23 3.81 4.89
N PRO A 190 30.52 5.08 5.27
CA PRO A 190 29.47 6.05 5.58
C PRO A 190 28.44 6.30 4.47
N PRO A 191 28.81 6.35 3.16
CA PRO A 191 27.81 6.47 2.10
C PRO A 191 26.87 5.27 2.01
N VAL A 192 27.39 4.05 2.17
CA VAL A 192 26.61 2.81 2.17
C VAL A 192 25.65 2.77 3.35
N VAL A 193 26.14 3.08 4.56
CA VAL A 193 25.33 3.17 5.78
C VAL A 193 24.15 4.15 5.60
N ARG A 194 24.40 5.33 5.01
CA ARG A 194 23.35 6.32 4.76
C ARG A 194 22.26 5.80 3.80
N ALA A 195 22.69 5.17 2.69
CA ALA A 195 21.76 4.66 1.70
C ALA A 195 20.92 3.50 2.28
N LEU A 196 21.56 2.54 2.96
CA LEU A 196 20.86 1.42 3.58
C LEU A 196 19.91 1.86 4.71
N LYS A 197 20.30 2.83 5.55
CA LYS A 197 19.38 3.41 6.56
C LYS A 197 18.17 4.07 5.90
N LYS A 198 18.36 4.75 4.77
CA LYS A 198 17.24 5.36 4.04
C LYS A 198 16.33 4.29 3.44
N ALA A 199 16.90 3.19 2.91
CA ALA A 199 16.14 2.06 2.40
C ALA A 199 15.35 1.32 3.51
N GLN A 200 15.95 1.14 4.69
CA GLN A 200 15.29 0.51 5.85
C GLN A 200 14.14 1.36 6.41
N ALA A 201 14.18 2.66 6.22
CA ALA A 201 13.13 3.60 6.63
C ALA A 201 12.17 3.94 5.48
N ALA A 202 12.11 3.11 4.43
CA ALA A 202 11.18 3.29 3.31
C ALA A 202 9.73 2.95 3.74
N ASP A 203 8.77 3.62 3.07
CA ASP A 203 7.33 3.50 3.32
C ASP A 203 6.73 2.21 2.73
#